data_cfe299da270622ecf390ed1d5c907862
#
_entry.id   cfe299da270622ecf390ed1d5c907862
#
_cell.length_a   1.000
_cell.length_b   1.000
_cell.length_c   1.000
_cell.angle_alpha   90.00
_cell.angle_beta   90.00
_cell.angle_gamma   90.00
#
_symmetry.space_group_name_H-M   'P 1'
#
loop_
_entity.id
_entity.type
_entity.pdbx_description
1 polymer ?
#
loop_
_entity_poly.entity_id
_entity_poly.type
_entity_poly.pdbx_seq_one_letter_code
_entity_poly.pdbx_strand_id
1 'polypeptide(L)'
;MLMARTPSMVRQIFPKMRSYLSLLLLAMAGLVVAFAPLPDPAIAPQERIFRIDAQQFAYSPSEFTVQPGDIVTIELVSTDVVHGLYIDGYDLSVEADPGQTARMTFTADKPGSFRFRCNVTCGAMHPFMIGKLTIGTNDWLFRSAGLAVVAVLGVLVLAKRS
;
A
#
# COMPACT_ATOMS: atom_id res chain seq x y z
N MET A 1 -18.91 -67.71 3.67
CA MET A 1 -18.98 -66.28 3.35
C MET A 1 -17.98 -65.53 4.23
N LEU A 2 -16.72 -65.34 3.73
CA LEU A 2 -15.62 -64.69 4.48
C LEU A 2 -15.74 -63.17 4.30
N MET A 3 -16.17 -62.46 5.33
CA MET A 3 -16.07 -61.02 5.36
C MET A 3 -14.60 -60.64 5.69
N ALA A 4 -13.88 -60.17 4.71
CA ALA A 4 -12.55 -59.61 4.88
C ALA A 4 -12.60 -58.35 5.74
N ARG A 5 -12.22 -58.43 7.02
CA ARG A 5 -12.01 -57.27 7.88
C ARG A 5 -10.79 -56.53 7.37
N THR A 6 -11.00 -55.37 6.76
CA THR A 6 -9.89 -54.43 6.45
C THR A 6 -9.13 -54.14 7.73
N PRO A 7 -7.78 -54.24 7.75
CA PRO A 7 -6.99 -54.02 8.95
C PRO A 7 -7.20 -52.65 9.52
N SER A 8 -7.39 -52.55 10.84
CA SER A 8 -7.66 -51.32 11.59
C SER A 8 -6.62 -50.20 11.38
N MET A 9 -5.42 -50.56 11.00
CA MET A 9 -4.34 -49.64 10.68
C MET A 9 -4.61 -48.75 9.47
N VAL A 10 -5.17 -49.29 8.40
CA VAL A 10 -5.51 -48.53 7.17
C VAL A 10 -6.55 -47.46 7.45
N ARG A 11 -7.53 -47.76 8.32
CA ARG A 11 -8.64 -46.85 8.66
C ARG A 11 -8.16 -45.61 9.46
N GLN A 12 -7.02 -45.71 10.16
CA GLN A 12 -6.44 -44.60 10.95
C GLN A 12 -5.48 -43.74 10.15
N ILE A 13 -4.84 -44.26 9.09
CA ILE A 13 -3.82 -43.54 8.29
C ILE A 13 -4.49 -42.56 7.35
N PHE A 14 -5.60 -42.91 6.70
CA PHE A 14 -6.27 -42.05 5.73
C PHE A 14 -6.74 -40.68 6.26
N PRO A 15 -7.39 -40.55 7.45
CA PRO A 15 -7.82 -39.27 7.97
C PRO A 15 -6.63 -38.37 8.36
N LYS A 16 -5.54 -38.94 8.88
CA LYS A 16 -4.33 -38.21 9.23
C LYS A 16 -3.63 -37.67 7.98
N MET A 17 -3.51 -38.47 6.94
CA MET A 17 -2.90 -38.07 5.67
C MET A 17 -3.67 -36.96 4.98
N ARG A 18 -5.00 -36.98 4.93
CA ARG A 18 -5.83 -35.88 4.40
C ARG A 18 -5.64 -34.57 5.16
N SER A 19 -5.46 -34.65 6.47
CA SER A 19 -5.21 -33.48 7.30
C SER A 19 -3.82 -32.86 7.07
N TYR A 20 -2.78 -33.68 6.92
CA TYR A 20 -1.45 -33.15 6.60
C TYR A 20 -1.41 -32.53 5.21
N LEU A 21 -2.12 -33.12 4.25
CA LEU A 21 -2.26 -32.55 2.92
C LEU A 21 -2.97 -31.19 2.97
N SER A 22 -4.04 -31.04 3.76
CA SER A 22 -4.74 -29.76 3.91
C SER A 22 -3.85 -28.68 4.53
N LEU A 23 -3.04 -29.01 5.53
CA LEU A 23 -2.09 -28.06 6.13
C LEU A 23 -0.97 -27.70 5.17
N LEU A 24 -0.46 -28.64 4.39
CA LEU A 24 0.54 -28.39 3.37
C LEU A 24 0.00 -27.43 2.31
N LEU A 25 -1.23 -27.65 1.83
CA LEU A 25 -1.88 -26.77 0.86
C LEU A 25 -2.09 -25.37 1.42
N LEU A 26 -2.50 -25.24 2.67
CA LEU A 26 -2.65 -23.93 3.33
C LEU A 26 -1.29 -23.22 3.51
N ALA A 27 -0.24 -23.95 3.86
CA ALA A 27 1.11 -23.39 3.94
C ALA A 27 1.60 -22.89 2.57
N MET A 28 1.37 -23.70 1.52
CA MET A 28 1.66 -23.29 0.13
C MET A 28 0.86 -22.05 -0.29
N ALA A 29 -0.45 -22.02 0.02
CA ALA A 29 -1.29 -20.86 -0.25
C ALA A 29 -0.78 -19.60 0.47
N GLY A 30 -0.36 -19.74 1.73
CA GLY A 30 0.26 -18.65 2.50
C GLY A 30 1.54 -18.13 1.87
N LEU A 31 2.40 -19.02 1.39
CA LEU A 31 3.61 -18.63 0.66
C LEU A 31 3.28 -17.91 -0.65
N VAL A 32 2.29 -18.37 -1.40
CA VAL A 32 1.86 -17.69 -2.63
C VAL A 32 1.33 -16.29 -2.30
N VAL A 33 0.46 -16.14 -1.30
CA VAL A 33 -0.05 -14.82 -0.88
C VAL A 33 1.08 -13.89 -0.42
N ALA A 34 2.10 -14.41 0.25
CA ALA A 34 3.21 -13.62 0.75
C ALA A 34 4.16 -13.15 -0.37
N PHE A 35 4.43 -13.98 -1.36
CA PHE A 35 5.53 -13.78 -2.29
C PHE A 35 5.14 -13.66 -3.77
N ALA A 36 3.92 -14.08 -4.17
CA ALA A 36 3.49 -13.90 -5.55
C ALA A 36 3.41 -12.40 -5.90
N PRO A 37 3.85 -12.01 -7.10
CA PRO A 37 3.65 -10.65 -7.58
C PRO A 37 2.14 -10.38 -7.65
N LEU A 38 1.69 -9.27 -7.04
CA LEU A 38 0.32 -8.81 -7.24
C LEU A 38 0.21 -8.27 -8.67
N PRO A 39 -0.92 -8.50 -9.35
CA PRO A 39 -1.12 -7.91 -10.66
C PRO A 39 -1.16 -6.39 -10.51
N ASP A 40 -0.14 -5.71 -11.00
CA ASP A 40 -0.22 -4.28 -11.22
C ASP A 40 -1.27 -4.04 -12.30
N PRO A 41 -2.30 -3.21 -12.04
CA PRO A 41 -3.12 -2.73 -13.12
C PRO A 41 -2.19 -1.99 -14.07
N ALA A 42 -1.94 -2.55 -15.23
CA ALA A 42 -1.13 -1.93 -16.29
C ALA A 42 -1.92 -0.73 -16.87
N ILE A 43 -2.06 0.31 -16.07
CA ILE A 43 -2.61 1.60 -16.49
C ILE A 43 -1.45 2.32 -17.18
N ALA A 44 -1.66 2.68 -18.44
CA ALA A 44 -0.66 3.48 -19.17
C ALA A 44 -0.37 4.78 -18.36
N PRO A 45 0.91 5.20 -18.30
CA PRO A 45 1.28 6.47 -17.64
C PRO A 45 0.41 7.62 -18.13
N GLN A 46 -0.09 8.41 -17.21
CA GLN A 46 -0.96 9.55 -17.50
C GLN A 46 -0.34 10.84 -16.97
N GLU A 47 -0.65 11.94 -17.63
CA GLU A 47 -0.39 13.27 -17.08
C GLU A 47 -1.47 13.61 -16.06
N ARG A 48 -1.04 13.97 -14.84
CA ARG A 48 -1.93 14.35 -13.74
C ARG A 48 -1.51 15.69 -13.16
N ILE A 49 -2.47 16.59 -13.02
CA ILE A 49 -2.26 17.89 -12.43
C ILE A 49 -3.00 17.94 -11.09
N PHE A 50 -2.27 18.24 -10.03
CA PHE A 50 -2.81 18.44 -8.68
C PHE A 50 -2.59 19.88 -8.25
N ARG A 51 -3.68 20.61 -8.04
CA ARG A 51 -3.66 21.90 -7.39
C ARG A 51 -3.67 21.69 -5.89
N ILE A 52 -2.68 22.24 -5.21
CA ILE A 52 -2.54 22.18 -3.75
C ILE A 52 -2.54 23.60 -3.22
N ASP A 53 -3.61 23.97 -2.53
CA ASP A 53 -3.69 25.25 -1.83
C ASP A 53 -2.94 25.12 -0.50
N ALA A 54 -2.04 26.05 -0.25
CA ALA A 54 -1.20 26.14 0.94
C ALA A 54 -1.62 27.37 1.76
N GLN A 55 -1.93 27.13 3.02
CA GLN A 55 -2.18 28.19 4.00
C GLN A 55 -1.65 27.73 5.38
N GLN A 56 -1.47 28.64 6.31
CA GLN A 56 -0.96 28.33 7.65
C GLN A 56 -1.92 27.44 8.44
N PHE A 57 -1.65 26.16 8.74
CA PHE A 57 -0.43 25.38 8.52
C PHE A 57 -0.82 24.07 7.85
N ALA A 58 -1.47 24.12 6.73
CA ALA A 58 -2.06 22.97 6.06
C ALA A 58 -1.95 23.06 4.53
N TYR A 59 -1.97 21.89 3.89
CA TYR A 59 -2.20 21.72 2.46
C TYR A 59 -3.62 21.23 2.19
N SER A 60 -4.20 21.68 1.10
CA SER A 60 -5.51 21.18 0.63
C SER A 60 -5.44 20.90 -0.88
N PRO A 61 -5.55 19.62 -1.31
CA PRO A 61 -5.60 18.40 -0.50
C PRO A 61 -4.27 18.11 0.22
N SER A 62 -4.34 17.49 1.42
CA SER A 62 -3.17 17.04 2.16
C SER A 62 -2.69 15.64 1.75
N GLU A 63 -3.51 14.89 0.99
CA GLU A 63 -3.16 13.55 0.50
C GLU A 63 -3.64 13.37 -0.94
N PHE A 64 -2.81 12.72 -1.77
CA PHE A 64 -3.21 12.31 -3.11
C PHE A 64 -2.48 11.04 -3.55
N THR A 65 -3.09 10.33 -4.50
CA THR A 65 -2.57 9.05 -5.01
C THR A 65 -2.42 9.10 -6.52
N VAL A 66 -1.30 8.56 -7.01
CA VAL A 66 -0.99 8.43 -8.43
C VAL A 66 -0.52 7.02 -8.75
N GLN A 67 -0.44 6.67 -10.04
CA GLN A 67 0.08 5.37 -10.46
C GLN A 67 1.58 5.45 -10.78
N PRO A 68 2.31 4.33 -10.65
CA PRO A 68 3.68 4.26 -11.09
C PRO A 68 3.81 4.62 -12.57
N GLY A 69 4.76 5.51 -12.90
CA GLY A 69 4.99 6.02 -14.25
C GLY A 69 4.18 7.26 -14.62
N ASP A 70 3.19 7.69 -13.82
CA ASP A 70 2.46 8.93 -14.08
C ASP A 70 3.42 10.14 -14.12
N ILE A 71 3.13 11.09 -15.02
CA ILE A 71 3.76 12.40 -15.05
C ILE A 71 2.90 13.34 -14.20
N VAL A 72 3.42 13.70 -13.03
CA VAL A 72 2.70 14.47 -12.02
C VAL A 72 3.14 15.92 -12.05
N THR A 73 2.20 16.83 -12.26
CA THR A 73 2.41 18.26 -12.10
C THR A 73 1.70 18.74 -10.83
N ILE A 74 2.43 19.30 -9.90
CA ILE A 74 1.90 19.97 -8.71
C ILE A 74 1.85 21.46 -8.96
N GLU A 75 0.66 22.06 -8.80
CA GLU A 75 0.45 23.48 -8.75
C GLU A 75 0.27 23.90 -7.29
N LEU A 76 1.32 24.42 -6.69
CA LEU A 76 1.28 24.97 -5.34
C LEU A 76 0.76 26.39 -5.38
N VAL A 77 -0.33 26.65 -4.69
CA VAL A 77 -0.94 27.98 -4.58
C VAL A 77 -0.85 28.46 -3.13
N SER A 78 -0.08 29.52 -2.88
CA SER A 78 -0.06 30.15 -1.57
C SER A 78 -1.19 31.17 -1.42
N THR A 79 -1.91 31.12 -0.29
CA THR A 79 -3.06 32.01 -0.04
C THR A 79 -2.78 33.10 1.00
N ASP A 80 -1.71 32.96 1.79
CA ASP A 80 -1.44 33.87 2.94
C ASP A 80 0.02 34.33 3.04
N VAL A 81 0.96 33.43 3.23
CA VAL A 81 2.39 33.70 3.33
C VAL A 81 3.16 32.85 2.33
N VAL A 82 4.46 33.01 2.20
CA VAL A 82 5.28 32.13 1.38
C VAL A 82 5.22 30.68 1.94
N HIS A 83 4.95 29.72 1.05
CA HIS A 83 4.97 28.30 1.36
C HIS A 83 5.83 27.52 0.38
N GLY A 84 6.53 26.51 0.90
CA GLY A 84 7.22 25.53 0.08
C GLY A 84 6.49 24.19 0.07
N LEU A 85 6.82 23.33 -0.87
CA LEU A 85 6.44 21.92 -0.89
C LEU A 85 7.68 21.12 -1.33
N TYR A 86 8.23 20.34 -0.41
CA TYR A 86 9.34 19.44 -0.64
C TYR A 86 8.87 18.00 -0.50
N ILE A 87 9.16 17.14 -1.47
CA ILE A 87 8.79 15.72 -1.45
C ILE A 87 9.98 14.90 -0.98
N ASP A 88 9.87 14.33 0.22
CA ASP A 88 10.89 13.44 0.78
C ASP A 88 11.09 12.22 -0.15
N GLY A 89 12.33 11.88 -0.47
CA GLY A 89 12.68 10.74 -1.33
C GLY A 89 12.71 11.02 -2.84
N TYR A 90 12.13 12.15 -3.27
CA TYR A 90 12.29 12.66 -4.63
C TYR A 90 13.29 13.83 -4.71
N ASP A 91 13.59 14.43 -3.56
CA ASP A 91 14.48 15.60 -3.44
C ASP A 91 14.05 16.78 -4.35
N LEU A 92 12.74 16.91 -4.53
CA LEU A 92 12.11 17.95 -5.34
C LEU A 92 11.45 18.98 -4.45
N SER A 93 11.55 20.24 -4.84
CA SER A 93 11.00 21.37 -4.10
C SER A 93 10.41 22.41 -5.03
N VAL A 94 9.31 23.01 -4.60
CA VAL A 94 8.70 24.18 -5.22
C VAL A 94 8.29 25.17 -4.13
N GLU A 95 8.34 26.46 -4.43
CA GLU A 95 8.03 27.54 -3.50
C GLU A 95 7.07 28.52 -4.16
N ALA A 96 6.03 28.95 -3.45
CA ALA A 96 5.02 29.88 -3.93
C ALA A 96 4.90 31.08 -3.00
N ASP A 97 4.99 32.29 -3.58
CA ASP A 97 4.71 33.54 -2.90
C ASP A 97 3.22 33.75 -2.67
N PRO A 98 2.81 34.57 -1.70
CA PRO A 98 1.41 34.89 -1.43
C PRO A 98 0.64 35.32 -2.69
N GLY A 99 -0.48 34.65 -2.95
CA GLY A 99 -1.31 34.92 -4.14
C GLY A 99 -0.73 34.42 -5.46
N GLN A 100 0.39 33.69 -5.43
CA GLN A 100 1.03 33.14 -6.61
C GLN A 100 0.85 31.63 -6.70
N THR A 101 1.00 31.11 -7.92
CA THR A 101 1.01 29.68 -8.22
C THR A 101 2.40 29.29 -8.73
N ALA A 102 3.03 28.36 -8.07
CA ALA A 102 4.29 27.77 -8.53
C ALA A 102 4.03 26.32 -8.97
N ARG A 103 4.84 25.82 -9.93
CA ARG A 103 4.65 24.51 -10.53
C ARG A 103 5.93 23.69 -10.47
N MET A 104 5.77 22.38 -10.20
CA MET A 104 6.83 21.41 -10.44
C MET A 104 6.24 20.16 -11.09
N THR A 105 7.03 19.53 -11.97
CA THR A 105 6.64 18.31 -12.68
C THR A 105 7.68 17.23 -12.45
N PHE A 106 7.22 16.01 -12.21
CA PHE A 106 8.10 14.85 -12.03
C PHE A 106 7.42 13.56 -12.50
N THR A 107 8.20 12.52 -12.72
CA THR A 107 7.69 11.18 -12.99
C THR A 107 7.59 10.40 -11.68
N ALA A 108 6.44 9.79 -11.43
CA ALA A 108 6.18 8.96 -10.24
C ALA A 108 6.80 7.56 -10.43
N ASP A 109 8.13 7.45 -10.44
CA ASP A 109 8.89 6.24 -10.76
C ASP A 109 9.18 5.31 -9.57
N LYS A 110 8.93 5.79 -8.33
CA LYS A 110 9.22 5.06 -7.09
C LYS A 110 7.91 4.67 -6.40
N PRO A 111 7.45 3.41 -6.47
CA PRO A 111 6.26 2.98 -5.71
C PRO A 111 6.45 3.15 -4.21
N GLY A 112 5.41 3.59 -3.51
CA GLY A 112 5.44 3.76 -2.07
C GLY A 112 4.65 4.95 -1.56
N SER A 113 4.88 5.30 -0.30
CA SER A 113 4.26 6.45 0.36
C SER A 113 5.34 7.46 0.73
N PHE A 114 5.20 8.67 0.25
CA PHE A 114 6.16 9.78 0.40
C PHE A 114 5.48 10.91 1.16
N ARG A 115 6.18 11.42 2.15
CA ARG A 115 5.75 12.63 2.83
C ARG A 115 6.15 13.84 1.99
N PHE A 116 5.27 14.81 1.87
CA PHE A 116 5.66 16.15 1.47
C PHE A 116 5.46 17.13 2.63
N ARG A 117 6.30 18.14 2.70
CA ARG A 117 6.34 19.09 3.81
C ARG A 117 6.71 20.49 3.34
N CYS A 118 6.30 21.47 4.11
CA CYS A 118 6.79 22.82 3.91
C CYS A 118 8.29 22.89 4.27
N ASN A 119 9.09 23.47 3.41
CA ASN A 119 10.54 23.63 3.57
C ASN A 119 10.99 25.09 3.69
N VAL A 120 10.02 26.02 3.76
CA VAL A 120 10.27 27.45 4.05
C VAL A 120 9.54 27.82 5.34
N THR A 121 10.13 28.73 6.14
CA THR A 121 9.54 29.14 7.42
C THR A 121 8.28 29.97 7.18
N CYS A 122 7.10 29.33 7.32
CA CYS A 122 5.79 29.94 7.13
C CYS A 122 5.08 30.36 8.43
N GLY A 123 5.71 30.16 9.58
CA GLY A 123 5.18 30.53 10.90
C GLY A 123 5.46 29.51 12.00
N ALA A 124 4.82 29.67 13.16
CA ALA A 124 5.14 28.93 14.39
C ALA A 124 4.90 27.41 14.29
N MET A 125 3.93 26.95 13.50
CA MET A 125 3.63 25.53 13.32
C MET A 125 4.17 24.97 12.00
N HIS A 126 5.12 25.65 11.36
CA HIS A 126 5.78 25.20 10.15
C HIS A 126 6.20 23.71 10.14
N PRO A 127 6.79 23.12 11.21
CA PRO A 127 7.19 21.70 11.19
C PRO A 127 6.03 20.71 11.07
N PHE A 128 4.80 21.12 11.34
CA PHE A 128 3.60 20.29 11.27
C PHE A 128 2.84 20.41 9.95
N MET A 129 3.28 21.30 9.05
CA MET A 129 2.70 21.44 7.72
C MET A 129 3.21 20.35 6.80
N ILE A 130 2.49 19.22 6.80
CA ILE A 130 2.85 17.99 6.11
C ILE A 130 1.67 17.44 5.31
N GLY A 131 1.97 16.64 4.30
CA GLY A 131 1.01 15.87 3.54
C GLY A 131 1.61 14.57 3.03
N LYS A 132 0.82 13.79 2.27
CA LYS A 132 1.20 12.47 1.81
C LYS A 132 0.90 12.25 0.33
N LEU A 133 1.92 11.82 -0.40
CA LEU A 133 1.83 11.30 -1.76
C LEU A 133 1.93 9.78 -1.71
N THR A 134 0.95 9.08 -2.30
CA THR A 134 1.01 7.63 -2.45
C THR A 134 1.15 7.28 -3.94
N ILE A 135 2.14 6.45 -4.27
CA ILE A 135 2.39 5.99 -5.63
C ILE A 135 2.16 4.48 -5.70
N GLY A 136 1.14 4.07 -6.47
CA GLY A 136 0.72 2.68 -6.59
C GLY A 136 -0.27 2.24 -5.53
N THR A 137 -0.43 0.91 -5.39
CA THR A 137 -1.36 0.27 -4.47
C THR A 137 -0.71 -0.05 -3.13
N ASN A 138 -1.52 -0.18 -2.07
CA ASN A 138 -1.04 -0.65 -0.78
C ASN A 138 -0.99 -2.18 -0.75
N ASP A 139 0.05 -2.76 -1.33
CA ASP A 139 0.24 -4.22 -1.42
C ASP A 139 0.25 -4.91 -0.07
N TRP A 140 0.76 -4.24 0.97
CA TRP A 140 0.77 -4.77 2.33
C TRP A 140 -0.63 -5.03 2.89
N LEU A 141 -1.60 -4.18 2.55
CA LEU A 141 -2.99 -4.37 2.96
C LEU A 141 -3.56 -5.66 2.36
N PHE A 142 -3.37 -5.86 1.07
CA PHE A 142 -3.88 -7.06 0.39
C PHE A 142 -3.19 -8.34 0.87
N ARG A 143 -1.87 -8.30 1.06
CA ARG A 143 -1.10 -9.44 1.58
C ARG A 143 -1.50 -9.79 3.01
N SER A 144 -1.64 -8.80 3.90
CA SER A 144 -2.05 -9.04 5.29
C SER A 144 -3.47 -9.59 5.39
N ALA A 145 -4.41 -9.07 4.62
CA ALA A 145 -5.77 -9.60 4.56
C ALA A 145 -5.79 -11.06 4.06
N GLY A 146 -5.05 -11.37 3.00
CA GLY A 146 -4.93 -12.73 2.47
C GLY A 146 -4.30 -13.70 3.48
N LEU A 147 -3.23 -13.30 4.17
CA LEU A 147 -2.59 -14.13 5.21
C LEU A 147 -3.51 -14.35 6.41
N ALA A 148 -4.32 -13.35 6.80
CA ALA A 148 -5.31 -13.50 7.86
C ALA A 148 -6.36 -14.56 7.50
N VAL A 149 -6.85 -14.58 6.26
CA VAL A 149 -7.77 -15.62 5.78
C VAL A 149 -7.14 -17.01 5.84
N VAL A 150 -5.89 -17.16 5.37
CA VAL A 150 -5.16 -18.42 5.43
C VAL A 150 -4.98 -18.90 6.88
N ALA A 151 -4.66 -17.99 7.80
CA ALA A 151 -4.52 -18.30 9.22
C ALA A 151 -5.83 -18.81 9.85
N VAL A 152 -6.96 -18.14 9.57
CA VAL A 152 -8.29 -18.56 10.04
C VAL A 152 -8.64 -19.96 9.53
N LEU A 153 -8.43 -20.23 8.23
CA LEU A 153 -8.65 -21.55 7.65
C LEU A 153 -7.77 -22.61 8.30
N GLY A 154 -6.52 -22.28 8.62
CA GLY A 154 -5.61 -23.15 9.35
C GLY A 154 -6.13 -23.53 10.74
N VAL A 155 -6.61 -22.55 11.50
CA VAL A 155 -7.21 -22.77 12.81
C VAL A 155 -8.45 -23.68 12.72
N LEU A 156 -9.34 -23.45 11.73
CA LEU A 156 -10.52 -24.29 11.52
C LEU A 156 -10.16 -25.74 11.17
N VAL A 157 -9.12 -25.96 10.37
CA VAL A 157 -8.61 -27.32 10.07
C VAL A 157 -8.06 -27.98 11.31
N LEU A 158 -7.34 -27.26 12.17
CA LEU A 158 -6.81 -27.78 13.42
C LEU A 158 -7.91 -28.06 14.44
N ALA A 159 -8.90 -27.18 14.59
CA ALA A 159 -10.01 -27.35 15.51
C ALA A 159 -10.88 -28.59 15.19
N LYS A 160 -11.00 -28.98 13.92
CA LYS A 160 -11.69 -30.22 13.52
C LYS A 160 -10.91 -31.50 13.89
N ARG A 161 -9.66 -31.38 14.32
CA ARG A 161 -8.80 -32.48 14.75
C ARG A 161 -8.87 -32.76 16.25
N SER A 162 -9.23 -31.75 17.03
CA SER A 162 -9.47 -31.81 18.46
C SER A 162 -10.83 -32.44 18.79
#